data_ef7096c76490b4872c5a97883872c685
#
_entry.id   ef7096c76490b4872c5a97883872c685
#
_cell.length_a   1.000
_cell.length_b   1.000
_cell.length_c   1.000
_cell.angle_alpha   90.00
_cell.angle_beta   90.00
_cell.angle_gamma   90.00
#
_symmetry.space_group_name_H-M   'P 1'
#
loop_
_entity.id
_entity.type
_entity.pdbx_description
1 polymer ?
#
loop_
_entity_poly.entity_id
_entity_poly.type
_entity_poly.pdbx_seq_one_letter_code
_entity_poly.pdbx_strand_id
1 'polypeptide(L)'
;MNLLSVTKKTKIRHRNEINSTFSSLPLSARRILFMAMAQIDSREELSEGATFRITAREYAFIADIDVTGAYRQLKEGAEELQASVIRIPRNQLLTAQGNQSSGHTKKRGKLPSDAVRLMNLTAFCDYVESEGYIDIAFSHVIEPYITMLKDSYTTQVLISSVRLADQNSNMLYQFIRKQYSSGKKTFFDIEVDVLKDELDV
;
A
#
# COMPACT_ATOMS: atom_id res chain seq x y z
N MET A 1 1.42 16.65 3.15
CA MET A 1 2.92 16.65 3.15
C MET A 1 3.41 17.15 1.80
N ASN A 2 4.48 17.93 1.73
CA ASN A 2 5.08 18.28 0.44
C ASN A 2 6.00 17.12 -0.02
N LEU A 3 5.63 16.41 -1.06
CA LEU A 3 6.37 15.25 -1.57
C LEU A 3 7.73 15.63 -2.20
N LEU A 4 7.95 16.89 -2.54
CA LEU A 4 9.27 17.35 -2.99
C LEU A 4 10.30 17.42 -1.83
N SER A 5 9.86 17.38 -0.58
CA SER A 5 10.72 17.33 0.59
C SER A 5 11.04 15.90 1.08
N VAL A 6 10.64 14.89 0.31
CA VAL A 6 10.90 13.48 0.61
C VAL A 6 12.40 13.18 0.66
N THR A 7 12.80 12.43 1.67
CA THR A 7 14.19 12.01 1.91
C THR A 7 14.27 10.49 2.10
N LYS A 8 15.48 9.97 2.22
CA LYS A 8 15.72 8.57 2.61
C LYS A 8 15.15 8.20 4.00
N LYS A 9 14.69 9.19 4.78
CA LYS A 9 14.04 8.97 6.09
C LYS A 9 12.52 8.86 5.96
N THR A 10 11.92 9.28 4.85
CA THR A 10 10.48 9.20 4.64
C THR A 10 10.06 7.74 4.53
N LYS A 11 9.12 7.36 5.37
CA LYS A 11 8.68 5.95 5.50
C LYS A 11 7.18 5.86 5.25
N ILE A 12 6.78 4.75 4.65
CA ILE A 12 5.40 4.31 4.57
C ILE A 12 5.21 3.09 5.47
N ARG A 13 4.01 2.93 6.01
CA ARG A 13 3.66 1.79 6.87
C ARG A 13 2.31 1.24 6.48
N HIS A 14 2.18 -0.07 6.54
CA HIS A 14 0.94 -0.77 6.31
C HIS A 14 0.96 -2.13 7.00
N ARG A 15 -0.21 -2.72 7.22
CA ARG A 15 -0.34 -4.07 7.79
C ARG A 15 0.24 -5.11 6.85
N ASN A 16 0.76 -6.19 7.43
CA ASN A 16 1.39 -7.28 6.68
C ASN A 16 0.40 -8.02 5.78
N GLU A 17 -0.88 -8.02 6.13
CA GLU A 17 -1.96 -8.72 5.44
C GLU A 17 -2.20 -8.22 4.00
N ILE A 18 -1.75 -7.01 3.68
CA ILE A 18 -1.91 -6.40 2.35
C ILE A 18 -0.62 -6.36 1.51
N ASN A 19 0.48 -6.96 2.00
CA ASN A 19 1.76 -6.97 1.29
C ASN A 19 1.66 -7.58 -0.12
N SER A 20 1.04 -8.77 -0.23
CA SER A 20 0.89 -9.46 -1.51
C SER A 20 0.10 -8.65 -2.53
N THR A 21 -0.96 -7.96 -2.08
CA THR A 21 -1.73 -7.07 -2.95
C THR A 21 -0.86 -5.93 -3.49
N PHE A 22 -0.06 -5.30 -2.64
CA PHE A 22 0.80 -4.20 -3.07
C PHE A 22 1.88 -4.65 -4.06
N SER A 23 2.39 -5.86 -3.88
CA SER A 23 3.37 -6.44 -4.80
C SER A 23 2.78 -6.76 -6.17
N SER A 24 1.50 -7.13 -6.24
CA SER A 24 0.82 -7.48 -7.48
C SER A 24 0.32 -6.27 -8.28
N LEU A 25 0.34 -5.06 -7.70
CA LEU A 25 -0.08 -3.85 -8.40
C LEU A 25 0.86 -3.52 -9.57
N PRO A 26 0.31 -3.02 -10.70
CA PRO A 26 1.12 -2.39 -11.74
C PRO A 26 2.03 -1.30 -11.16
N LEU A 27 3.17 -1.09 -11.81
CA LEU A 27 4.21 -0.18 -11.28
C LEU A 27 3.72 1.23 -11.03
N SER A 28 2.95 1.80 -11.97
CA SER A 28 2.38 3.15 -11.88
C SER A 28 1.39 3.27 -10.73
N ALA A 29 0.47 2.33 -10.60
CA ALA A 29 -0.50 2.27 -9.50
C ALA A 29 0.20 2.13 -8.13
N ARG A 30 1.19 1.25 -8.04
CA ARG A 30 1.96 1.02 -6.81
C ARG A 30 2.75 2.27 -6.37
N ARG A 31 3.35 3.00 -7.32
CA ARG A 31 4.04 4.27 -7.06
C ARG A 31 3.09 5.30 -6.48
N ILE A 32 1.95 5.49 -7.11
CA ILE A 32 0.89 6.41 -6.66
C ILE A 32 0.41 6.04 -5.26
N LEU A 33 0.09 4.78 -5.03
CA LEU A 33 -0.34 4.28 -3.73
C LEU A 33 0.67 4.62 -2.62
N PHE A 34 1.95 4.33 -2.86
CA PHE A 34 3.00 4.59 -1.87
C PHE A 34 3.23 6.09 -1.62
N MET A 35 3.11 6.92 -2.65
CA MET A 35 3.18 8.39 -2.51
C MET A 35 1.99 8.95 -1.73
N ALA A 36 0.79 8.42 -1.94
CA ALA A 36 -0.39 8.79 -1.14
C ALA A 36 -0.21 8.36 0.32
N MET A 37 0.21 7.12 0.56
CA MET A 37 0.46 6.60 1.92
C MET A 37 1.57 7.36 2.66
N ALA A 38 2.54 7.94 1.97
CA ALA A 38 3.60 8.74 2.59
C ALA A 38 3.08 10.04 3.23
N GLN A 39 1.88 10.48 2.86
CA GLN A 39 1.22 11.67 3.39
C GLN A 39 0.37 11.35 4.64
N ILE A 40 0.22 10.07 5.00
CA ILE A 40 -0.57 9.60 6.15
C ILE A 40 0.33 9.51 7.40
N ASP A 41 -0.13 10.04 8.53
CA ASP A 41 0.41 9.61 9.82
C ASP A 41 -0.25 8.28 10.23
N SER A 42 0.51 7.21 10.11
CA SER A 42 0.02 5.86 10.41
C SER A 42 -0.34 5.60 11.89
N ARG A 43 -0.18 6.59 12.76
CA ARG A 43 -0.54 6.53 14.18
C ARG A 43 -1.90 7.15 14.48
N GLU A 44 -2.44 7.92 13.55
CA GLU A 44 -3.68 8.67 13.68
C GLU A 44 -4.75 8.11 12.73
N GLU A 45 -6.00 8.37 13.00
CA GLU A 45 -7.11 8.09 12.10
C GLU A 45 -7.10 9.08 10.91
N LEU A 46 -7.59 8.66 9.77
CA LEU A 46 -7.80 9.60 8.65
C LEU A 46 -8.96 10.54 9.01
N SER A 47 -8.78 11.82 8.67
CA SER A 47 -9.89 12.77 8.72
C SER A 47 -10.97 12.37 7.73
N GLU A 48 -12.24 12.62 8.06
CA GLU A 48 -13.35 12.39 7.14
C GLU A 48 -13.11 13.15 5.83
N GLY A 49 -13.25 12.45 4.70
CA GLY A 49 -13.03 13.02 3.38
C GLY A 49 -11.56 13.33 3.04
N ALA A 50 -10.60 12.77 3.77
CA ALA A 50 -9.18 12.98 3.49
C ALA A 50 -8.82 12.61 2.05
N THR A 51 -8.17 13.55 1.34
CA THR A 51 -7.66 13.38 -0.01
C THR A 51 -6.16 13.63 -0.06
N PHE A 52 -5.47 12.92 -0.95
CA PHE A 52 -4.01 12.97 -1.08
C PHE A 52 -3.66 13.35 -2.51
N ARG A 53 -3.13 14.57 -2.67
CA ARG A 53 -2.72 15.08 -3.98
C ARG A 53 -1.30 14.64 -4.31
N ILE A 54 -1.10 14.26 -5.58
CA ILE A 54 0.21 13.95 -6.17
C ILE A 54 0.29 14.68 -7.51
N THR A 55 1.26 15.56 -7.64
CA THR A 55 1.54 16.27 -8.88
C THR A 55 2.52 15.48 -9.77
N ALA A 56 2.52 15.73 -11.08
CA ALA A 56 3.47 15.13 -12.01
C ALA A 56 4.93 15.45 -11.64
N ARG A 57 5.19 16.65 -11.09
CA ARG A 57 6.53 17.02 -10.59
C ARG A 57 6.98 16.18 -9.41
N GLU A 58 6.10 15.97 -8.45
CA GLU A 58 6.39 15.13 -7.27
C GLU A 58 6.60 13.67 -7.68
N TYR A 59 5.75 13.18 -8.57
CA TYR A 59 5.90 11.83 -9.11
C TYR A 59 7.24 11.65 -9.81
N ALA A 60 7.60 12.56 -10.74
CA ALA A 60 8.87 12.55 -11.46
C ALA A 60 10.07 12.56 -10.51
N PHE A 61 10.04 13.45 -9.52
CA PHE A 61 11.11 13.59 -8.51
C PHE A 61 11.32 12.32 -7.69
N ILE A 62 10.24 11.72 -7.17
CA ILE A 62 10.34 10.53 -6.30
C ILE A 62 10.67 9.28 -7.12
N ALA A 63 10.03 9.11 -8.28
CA ALA A 63 10.22 7.95 -9.15
C ALA A 63 11.53 8.00 -9.95
N ASP A 64 12.20 9.16 -9.99
CA ASP A 64 13.44 9.40 -10.73
C ASP A 64 13.26 9.18 -12.24
N ILE A 65 12.24 9.83 -12.80
CA ILE A 65 11.89 9.79 -14.22
C ILE A 65 11.66 11.21 -14.77
N ASP A 66 11.60 11.35 -16.07
CA ASP A 66 11.26 12.62 -16.70
C ASP A 66 9.80 13.01 -16.43
N VAL A 67 9.52 14.32 -16.48
CA VAL A 67 8.20 14.86 -16.18
C VAL A 67 7.15 14.43 -17.21
N THR A 68 7.53 14.30 -18.49
CA THR A 68 6.61 13.85 -19.55
C THR A 68 6.15 12.42 -19.31
N GLY A 69 7.10 11.54 -18.93
CA GLY A 69 6.80 10.17 -18.49
C GLY A 69 5.92 10.13 -17.24
N ALA A 70 6.13 11.08 -16.31
CA ALA A 70 5.32 11.17 -15.09
C ALA A 70 3.85 11.52 -15.38
N TYR A 71 3.56 12.43 -16.29
CA TYR A 71 2.17 12.73 -16.70
C TYR A 71 1.42 11.49 -17.17
N ARG A 72 2.05 10.71 -18.06
CA ARG A 72 1.47 9.48 -18.57
C ARG A 72 1.25 8.46 -17.46
N GLN A 73 2.28 8.21 -16.61
CA GLN A 73 2.20 7.23 -15.53
C GLN A 73 1.20 7.64 -14.44
N LEU A 74 0.98 8.92 -14.18
CA LEU A 74 -0.05 9.39 -13.25
C LEU A 74 -1.45 9.01 -13.75
N LYS A 75 -1.74 9.27 -15.03
CA LYS A 75 -3.04 8.93 -15.62
C LYS A 75 -3.29 7.43 -15.61
N GLU A 76 -2.38 6.67 -16.23
CA GLU A 76 -2.47 5.20 -16.28
C GLU A 76 -2.56 4.58 -14.87
N GLY A 77 -1.71 5.05 -13.96
CA GLY A 77 -1.67 4.53 -12.61
C GLY A 77 -2.88 4.88 -11.76
N ALA A 78 -3.55 6.02 -11.98
CA ALA A 78 -4.80 6.35 -11.32
C ALA A 78 -5.92 5.41 -11.74
N GLU A 79 -6.04 5.12 -13.05
CA GLU A 79 -7.01 4.17 -13.59
C GLU A 79 -6.77 2.75 -13.06
N GLU A 80 -5.51 2.30 -13.09
CA GLU A 80 -5.09 0.98 -12.57
C GLU A 80 -5.33 0.85 -11.05
N LEU A 81 -5.03 1.90 -10.28
CA LEU A 81 -5.23 1.91 -8.83
C LEU A 81 -6.71 1.85 -8.48
N GLN A 82 -7.55 2.63 -9.18
CA GLN A 82 -9.00 2.62 -8.98
C GLN A 82 -9.63 1.28 -9.34
N ALA A 83 -9.10 0.59 -10.35
CA ALA A 83 -9.55 -0.76 -10.74
C ALA A 83 -9.04 -1.86 -9.82
N SER A 84 -8.08 -1.56 -8.95
CA SER A 84 -7.40 -2.57 -8.14
C SER A 84 -8.23 -3.03 -6.95
N VAL A 85 -8.22 -4.36 -6.72
CA VAL A 85 -8.96 -5.01 -5.64
C VAL A 85 -8.01 -5.78 -4.73
N ILE A 86 -8.10 -5.51 -3.44
CA ILE A 86 -7.42 -6.28 -2.40
C ILE A 86 -8.21 -7.56 -2.13
N ARG A 87 -7.48 -8.67 -1.94
CA ARG A 87 -8.01 -9.95 -1.54
C ARG A 87 -7.51 -10.30 -0.14
N ILE A 88 -8.40 -10.27 0.86
CA ILE A 88 -8.04 -10.61 2.23
C ILE A 88 -8.77 -11.88 2.66
N PRO A 89 -8.02 -12.93 3.03
CA PRO A 89 -8.60 -14.10 3.67
C PRO A 89 -9.35 -13.72 4.95
N ARG A 90 -10.42 -14.42 5.23
CA ARG A 90 -11.31 -14.13 6.37
C ARG A 90 -10.59 -14.02 7.71
N ASN A 91 -9.62 -14.89 7.96
CA ASN A 91 -8.84 -14.92 9.21
C ASN A 91 -7.91 -13.73 9.39
N GLN A 92 -7.71 -12.92 8.32
CA GLN A 92 -6.88 -11.71 8.30
C GLN A 92 -7.72 -10.42 8.25
N LEU A 93 -9.05 -10.51 8.29
CA LEU A 93 -9.92 -9.34 8.27
C LEU A 93 -9.80 -8.55 9.57
N LEU A 94 -9.65 -7.23 9.42
CA LEU A 94 -9.65 -6.28 10.53
C LEU A 94 -11.00 -5.56 10.64
N THR A 95 -11.35 -5.15 11.85
CA THR A 95 -12.44 -4.19 12.09
C THR A 95 -11.94 -2.77 11.86
N ALA A 96 -12.85 -1.81 11.80
CA ALA A 96 -12.50 -0.39 11.72
C ALA A 96 -11.59 0.10 12.86
N GLN A 97 -11.57 -0.60 14.01
CA GLN A 97 -10.66 -0.30 15.11
C GLN A 97 -9.30 -1.02 15.00
N GLY A 98 -8.98 -1.65 13.89
CA GLY A 98 -7.73 -2.36 13.68
C GLY A 98 -7.60 -3.70 14.43
N ASN A 99 -8.66 -4.18 15.05
CA ASN A 99 -8.70 -5.48 15.69
C ASN A 99 -9.13 -6.56 14.68
N GLN A 100 -8.56 -7.76 14.79
CA GLN A 100 -9.08 -8.89 14.01
C GLN A 100 -10.56 -9.09 14.33
N SER A 101 -11.39 -9.19 13.28
CA SER A 101 -12.80 -9.47 13.48
C SER A 101 -12.92 -10.87 14.10
N SER A 102 -13.08 -10.91 15.42
CA SER A 102 -13.48 -12.14 16.10
C SER A 102 -14.82 -12.55 15.45
N GLY A 103 -14.91 -13.78 14.93
CA GLY A 103 -16.05 -14.29 14.16
C GLY A 103 -17.40 -14.34 14.92
N HIS A 104 -17.63 -13.42 15.85
CA HIS A 104 -18.78 -13.34 16.75
C HIS A 104 -19.69 -12.14 16.47
N THR A 105 -20.02 -11.89 15.21
CA THR A 105 -21.24 -11.12 14.94
C THR A 105 -22.42 -12.09 14.89
N LYS A 106 -23.13 -12.17 16.00
CA LYS A 106 -24.26 -13.10 16.27
C LYS A 106 -25.46 -13.02 15.32
N LYS A 107 -25.41 -12.26 14.21
CA LYS A 107 -26.54 -12.03 13.29
C LYS A 107 -26.27 -12.19 11.80
N ARG A 108 -25.04 -12.42 11.35
CA ARG A 108 -24.77 -12.88 9.98
C ARG A 108 -24.16 -14.26 10.04
N GLY A 109 -24.74 -15.21 9.31
CA GLY A 109 -24.27 -16.59 9.27
C GLY A 109 -22.75 -16.67 9.18
N LYS A 110 -22.16 -17.62 9.92
CA LYS A 110 -20.70 -17.79 9.97
C LYS A 110 -20.20 -18.04 8.56
N LEU A 111 -19.45 -17.09 7.98
CA LEU A 111 -18.84 -17.29 6.68
C LEU A 111 -17.94 -18.54 6.71
N PRO A 112 -17.89 -19.32 5.62
CA PRO A 112 -16.95 -20.45 5.49
C PRO A 112 -15.51 -20.05 5.77
N SER A 113 -14.67 -21.00 6.17
CA SER A 113 -13.25 -20.74 6.50
C SER A 113 -12.42 -20.28 5.29
N ASP A 114 -12.85 -20.66 4.08
CA ASP A 114 -12.26 -20.35 2.79
C ASP A 114 -12.76 -19.02 2.20
N ALA A 115 -13.65 -18.30 2.91
CA ALA A 115 -14.15 -17.03 2.44
C ALA A 115 -13.04 -15.98 2.30
N VAL A 116 -13.03 -15.27 1.18
CA VAL A 116 -12.14 -14.15 0.87
C VAL A 116 -12.97 -12.89 0.72
N ARG A 117 -12.53 -11.80 1.32
CA ARG A 117 -13.14 -10.48 1.10
C ARG A 117 -12.39 -9.75 -0.02
N LEU A 118 -13.16 -9.24 -0.97
CA LEU A 118 -12.68 -8.34 -2.01
C LEU A 118 -13.00 -6.90 -1.59
N MET A 119 -12.02 -6.02 -1.65
CA MET A 119 -12.15 -4.61 -1.24
C MET A 119 -11.41 -3.71 -2.22
N ASN A 120 -11.97 -2.55 -2.56
CA ASN A 120 -11.26 -1.54 -3.33
C ASN A 120 -10.28 -0.78 -2.43
N LEU A 121 -9.10 -0.47 -2.96
CA LEU A 121 -8.09 0.36 -2.29
C LEU A 121 -8.57 1.80 -2.11
N THR A 122 -9.19 2.35 -3.16
CA THR A 122 -9.58 3.75 -3.24
C THR A 122 -11.10 3.89 -3.33
N ALA A 123 -11.62 4.96 -2.78
CA ALA A 123 -12.99 5.40 -2.98
C ALA A 123 -13.11 6.10 -4.33
N PHE A 124 -12.11 6.93 -4.67
CA PHE A 124 -11.97 7.55 -5.99
C PHE A 124 -10.49 7.92 -6.27
N CYS A 125 -10.20 8.11 -7.56
CA CYS A 125 -8.98 8.72 -8.07
C CYS A 125 -9.37 9.74 -9.13
N ASP A 126 -9.26 11.03 -8.84
CA ASP A 126 -9.52 12.10 -9.79
C ASP A 126 -8.23 12.49 -10.49
N TYR A 127 -8.25 12.55 -11.82
CA TYR A 127 -7.13 13.01 -12.63
C TYR A 127 -7.46 14.33 -13.33
N VAL A 128 -6.64 15.35 -13.09
CA VAL A 128 -6.78 16.68 -13.73
C VAL A 128 -5.67 16.89 -14.74
N GLU A 129 -5.97 16.56 -16.01
CA GLU A 129 -4.98 16.56 -17.10
C GLU A 129 -4.36 17.93 -17.32
N SER A 130 -5.18 18.99 -17.32
CA SER A 130 -4.74 20.37 -17.55
C SER A 130 -3.75 20.89 -16.50
N GLU A 131 -3.82 20.38 -15.28
CA GLU A 131 -2.98 20.81 -14.17
C GLU A 131 -1.93 19.77 -13.76
N GLY A 132 -2.03 18.55 -14.28
CA GLY A 132 -1.06 17.47 -14.08
C GLY A 132 -0.96 16.99 -12.65
N TYR A 133 -2.10 16.74 -12.01
CA TYR A 133 -2.16 16.10 -10.70
C TYR A 133 -3.28 15.08 -10.62
N ILE A 134 -3.20 14.25 -9.60
CA ILE A 134 -4.27 13.36 -9.16
C ILE A 134 -4.62 13.65 -7.70
N ASP A 135 -5.89 13.48 -7.36
CA ASP A 135 -6.41 13.43 -6.00
C ASP A 135 -6.94 12.02 -5.71
N ILE A 136 -6.55 11.48 -4.57
CA ILE A 136 -6.89 10.11 -4.16
C ILE A 136 -7.59 10.17 -2.81
N ALA A 137 -8.72 9.47 -2.67
CA ALA A 137 -9.30 9.13 -1.39
C ALA A 137 -9.23 7.62 -1.18
N PHE A 138 -8.75 7.19 -0.01
CA PHE A 138 -8.76 5.78 0.35
C PHE A 138 -10.18 5.31 0.69
N SER A 139 -10.47 4.06 0.37
CA SER A 139 -11.71 3.43 0.82
C SER A 139 -11.66 3.26 2.35
N HIS A 140 -12.78 3.56 3.03
CA HIS A 140 -12.83 3.42 4.50
C HIS A 140 -12.56 1.99 5.00
N VAL A 141 -12.75 0.98 4.15
CA VAL A 141 -12.47 -0.42 4.53
C VAL A 141 -10.97 -0.75 4.54
N ILE A 142 -10.12 0.09 3.91
CA ILE A 142 -8.66 -0.07 3.90
C ILE A 142 -7.99 0.67 5.07
N GLU A 143 -8.64 1.65 5.66
CA GLU A 143 -8.07 2.48 6.73
C GLU A 143 -7.42 1.66 7.86
N PRO A 144 -8.04 0.59 8.40
CA PRO A 144 -7.43 -0.21 9.46
C PRO A 144 -6.10 -0.90 9.08
N TYR A 145 -5.79 -0.93 7.78
CA TYR A 145 -4.57 -1.53 7.24
C TYR A 145 -3.44 -0.52 7.01
N ILE A 146 -3.75 0.78 7.03
CA ILE A 146 -2.78 1.87 6.77
C ILE A 146 -2.69 2.91 7.89
N THR A 147 -3.64 2.90 8.84
CA THR A 147 -3.70 3.83 9.97
C THR A 147 -3.80 3.09 11.31
N MET A 148 -3.57 3.79 12.41
CA MET A 148 -3.66 3.27 13.79
C MET A 148 -2.84 1.97 13.99
N LEU A 149 -1.70 1.87 13.32
CA LEU A 149 -0.89 0.67 13.28
C LEU A 149 -0.16 0.45 14.60
N LYS A 150 -0.46 -0.65 15.30
CA LYS A 150 0.15 -1.01 16.59
C LYS A 150 1.12 -2.18 16.48
N ASP A 151 0.78 -3.18 15.65
CA ASP A 151 1.54 -4.42 15.49
C ASP A 151 1.42 -4.96 14.06
N SER A 152 2.16 -6.01 13.74
CA SER A 152 2.05 -6.77 12.48
C SER A 152 2.07 -5.89 11.23
N TYR A 153 2.92 -4.88 11.20
CA TYR A 153 3.05 -3.95 10.08
C TYR A 153 4.45 -3.97 9.46
N THR A 154 4.49 -3.67 8.18
CA THR A 154 5.72 -3.46 7.42
C THR A 154 6.03 -1.97 7.34
N THR A 155 7.30 -1.61 7.57
CA THR A 155 7.82 -0.25 7.36
C THR A 155 8.77 -0.26 6.18
N GLN A 156 8.50 0.55 5.16
CA GLN A 156 9.32 0.70 3.96
C GLN A 156 9.85 2.13 3.84
N VAL A 157 11.00 2.30 3.16
CA VAL A 157 11.50 3.62 2.76
C VAL A 157 10.83 4.00 1.45
N LEU A 158 10.13 5.13 1.40
CA LEU A 158 9.34 5.54 0.23
C LEU A 158 10.17 5.54 -1.06
N ILE A 159 11.31 6.24 -1.08
CA ILE A 159 12.15 6.34 -2.28
C ILE A 159 12.58 4.96 -2.78
N SER A 160 12.99 4.06 -1.87
CA SER A 160 13.39 2.71 -2.25
C SER A 160 12.21 1.93 -2.85
N SER A 161 11.03 1.99 -2.22
CA SER A 161 9.85 1.27 -2.70
C SER A 161 9.35 1.77 -4.06
N VAL A 162 9.44 3.08 -4.31
CA VAL A 162 8.95 3.70 -5.56
C VAL A 162 9.92 3.47 -6.74
N ARG A 163 11.23 3.43 -6.48
CA ARG A 163 12.26 3.27 -7.52
C ARG A 163 12.51 1.82 -7.93
N LEU A 164 12.09 0.84 -7.14
CA LEU A 164 12.14 -0.56 -7.53
C LEU A 164 11.09 -0.84 -8.61
N ALA A 165 11.53 -0.83 -9.88
CA ALA A 165 10.65 -1.00 -11.03
C ALA A 165 10.32 -2.48 -11.30
N ASP A 166 11.27 -3.37 -11.04
CA ASP A 166 11.09 -4.81 -11.18
C ASP A 166 10.19 -5.37 -10.09
N GLN A 167 9.22 -6.21 -10.47
CA GLN A 167 8.24 -6.78 -9.55
C GLN A 167 8.89 -7.68 -8.51
N ASN A 168 9.77 -8.59 -8.92
CA ASN A 168 10.42 -9.54 -8.02
C ASN A 168 11.31 -8.81 -7.01
N SER A 169 12.06 -7.80 -7.45
CA SER A 169 12.86 -6.94 -6.57
C SER A 169 12.00 -6.21 -5.55
N ASN A 170 10.80 -5.77 -5.94
CA ASN A 170 9.88 -5.11 -5.01
C ASN A 170 9.29 -6.11 -4.01
N MET A 171 8.89 -7.30 -4.47
CA MET A 171 8.39 -8.38 -3.60
C MET A 171 9.45 -8.79 -2.58
N LEU A 172 10.68 -9.02 -3.03
CA LEU A 172 11.82 -9.34 -2.15
C LEU A 172 12.09 -8.21 -1.15
N TYR A 173 12.07 -6.96 -1.59
CA TYR A 173 12.25 -5.81 -0.69
C TYR A 173 11.16 -5.76 0.39
N GLN A 174 9.88 -5.93 0.02
CA GLN A 174 8.78 -5.97 0.98
C GLN A 174 8.89 -7.13 1.94
N PHE A 175 9.25 -8.32 1.45
CA PHE A 175 9.50 -9.50 2.28
C PHE A 175 10.60 -9.23 3.32
N ILE A 176 11.76 -8.72 2.90
CA ILE A 176 12.86 -8.34 3.79
C ILE A 176 12.37 -7.30 4.82
N ARG A 177 11.65 -6.27 4.38
CA ARG A 177 11.13 -5.23 5.29
C ARG A 177 10.13 -5.78 6.30
N LYS A 178 9.28 -6.74 5.91
CA LYS A 178 8.37 -7.47 6.82
C LYS A 178 9.16 -8.17 7.93
N GLN A 179 10.24 -8.86 7.60
CA GLN A 179 11.08 -9.58 8.58
C GLN A 179 11.77 -8.62 9.56
N TYR A 180 12.27 -7.49 9.08
CA TYR A 180 12.97 -6.50 9.92
C TYR A 180 12.04 -5.52 10.64
N SER A 181 10.79 -5.38 10.26
CA SER A 181 9.85 -4.42 10.90
C SER A 181 9.53 -4.77 12.35
N SER A 182 9.69 -6.04 12.73
CA SER A 182 9.53 -6.48 14.12
C SER A 182 10.64 -6.01 15.08
N GLY A 183 11.73 -5.42 14.56
CA GLY A 183 12.86 -4.89 15.34
C GLY A 183 13.70 -5.92 16.11
N LYS A 184 13.40 -7.21 15.98
CA LYS A 184 14.01 -8.27 16.78
C LYS A 184 15.11 -9.06 16.07
N LYS A 185 15.23 -8.91 14.73
CA LYS A 185 16.17 -9.69 13.93
C LYS A 185 17.16 -8.78 13.20
N THR A 186 18.44 -9.12 13.29
CA THR A 186 19.51 -8.50 12.48
C THR A 186 19.86 -9.36 11.25
N PHE A 187 19.50 -10.64 11.31
CA PHE A 187 19.61 -11.60 10.21
C PHE A 187 18.48 -12.63 10.32
N PHE A 188 18.16 -13.30 9.25
CA PHE A 188 17.26 -14.45 9.22
C PHE A 188 17.69 -15.39 8.10
N ASP A 189 17.48 -16.68 8.34
CA ASP A 189 17.63 -17.73 7.34
C ASP A 189 16.24 -18.10 6.82
N ILE A 190 16.15 -18.43 5.54
CA ILE A 190 14.93 -18.90 4.91
C ILE A 190 15.28 -20.01 3.93
N GLU A 191 14.49 -21.05 3.89
CA GLU A 191 14.61 -22.09 2.88
C GLU A 191 14.20 -21.53 1.51
N VAL A 192 14.91 -21.96 0.45
CA VAL A 192 14.72 -21.44 -0.91
C VAL A 192 13.29 -21.65 -1.40
N ASP A 193 12.69 -22.81 -1.11
CA ASP A 193 11.31 -23.10 -1.54
C ASP A 193 10.29 -22.24 -0.83
N VAL A 194 10.48 -21.97 0.48
CA VAL A 194 9.64 -21.02 1.22
C VAL A 194 9.79 -19.60 0.67
N LEU A 195 11.00 -19.20 0.27
CA LEU A 195 11.21 -17.90 -0.35
C LEU A 195 10.53 -17.80 -1.72
N LYS A 196 10.58 -18.85 -2.54
CA LYS A 196 9.88 -18.88 -3.83
C LYS A 196 8.36 -18.74 -3.64
N ASP A 197 7.77 -19.46 -2.69
CA ASP A 197 6.35 -19.36 -2.37
C ASP A 197 5.96 -17.94 -1.92
N GLU A 198 6.79 -17.29 -1.08
CA GLU A 198 6.54 -15.90 -0.63
C GLU A 198 6.71 -14.86 -1.77
N LEU A 199 7.50 -15.18 -2.79
CA LEU A 199 7.73 -14.32 -3.96
C LEU A 199 6.86 -14.70 -5.18
N ASP A 200 6.04 -15.74 -5.06
CA ASP A 200 5.18 -16.25 -6.16
C ASP A 200 5.98 -16.56 -7.45
N VAL A 201 7.13 -17.26 -7.30
CA VAL A 201 8.07 -17.64 -8.39
C VAL A 201 8.44 -19.12 -8.34
#